data_e5c7611c5fb0aebb9578152d4ea3c56c
#
_entry.id   e5c7611c5fb0aebb9578152d4ea3c56c
#
_cell.length_a   1.000
_cell.length_b   1.000
_cell.length_c   1.000
_cell.angle_alpha   90.00
_cell.angle_beta   90.00
_cell.angle_gamma   90.00
#
_symmetry.space_group_name_H-M   'P 1'
#
loop_
_entity.id
_entity.type
_entity.pdbx_description
1 polymer ?
#
loop_
_entity_poly.entity_id
_entity_poly.type
_entity_poly.pdbx_seq_one_letter_code
_entity_poly.pdbx_strand_id
1 'polypeptide(L)'
;MIELLVVDDNTAESYLVLYALESLSKPVNFRHAKDGAEALQILSEKKFDLIILDLNLPGLSGYDVLQQCDPTRVPVVVFSLSSNVADAKRALELGAREFIRKPPSLNSYRDTVIKMIETWVPTV
;
A
#
# COMPACT_ATOMS: atom_id res chain seq x y z
N MET A 1 -12.07 -12.22 5.91
CA MET A 1 -11.08 -12.10 4.81
C MET A 1 -10.44 -10.72 4.84
N ILE A 2 -9.14 -10.66 4.70
CA ILE A 2 -8.41 -9.40 4.67
C ILE A 2 -8.64 -8.70 3.33
N GLU A 3 -8.99 -7.43 3.36
CA GLU A 3 -9.20 -6.61 2.18
C GLU A 3 -8.00 -5.68 1.98
N LEU A 4 -7.20 -5.92 0.94
CA LEU A 4 -5.97 -5.20 0.66
C LEU A 4 -6.08 -4.43 -0.65
N LEU A 5 -5.75 -3.14 -0.61
CA LEU A 5 -5.63 -2.30 -1.81
C LEU A 5 -4.16 -1.92 -2.02
N VAL A 6 -3.67 -2.16 -3.22
CA VAL A 6 -2.33 -1.71 -3.63
C VAL A 6 -2.48 -0.67 -4.72
N VAL A 7 -1.89 0.51 -4.49
CA VAL A 7 -1.93 1.63 -5.44
C VAL A 7 -0.53 1.83 -5.99
N ASP A 8 -0.34 1.48 -7.25
CA ASP A 8 0.97 1.52 -7.92
C ASP A 8 0.76 1.49 -9.43
N ASP A 9 1.44 2.36 -10.18
CA ASP A 9 1.30 2.41 -11.63
C ASP A 9 2.02 1.28 -12.37
N ASN A 10 2.91 0.59 -11.69
CA ASN A 10 3.64 -0.55 -12.26
C ASN A 10 2.81 -1.83 -12.12
N THR A 11 2.33 -2.36 -13.26
CA THR A 11 1.51 -3.58 -13.24
C THR A 11 2.27 -4.81 -12.72
N ALA A 12 3.59 -4.81 -12.77
CA ALA A 12 4.40 -5.90 -12.22
C ALA A 12 4.28 -5.98 -10.69
N GLU A 13 3.94 -4.88 -10.02
CA GLU A 13 3.73 -4.90 -8.56
C GLU A 13 2.62 -5.85 -8.15
N SER A 14 1.56 -5.97 -8.96
CA SER A 14 0.48 -6.90 -8.63
C SER A 14 0.96 -8.34 -8.56
N TYR A 15 1.89 -8.73 -9.42
CA TYR A 15 2.46 -10.08 -9.39
C TYR A 15 3.36 -10.29 -8.18
N LEU A 16 4.13 -9.27 -7.81
CA LEU A 16 5.00 -9.33 -6.63
C LEU A 16 4.19 -9.44 -5.35
N VAL A 17 3.11 -8.68 -5.24
CA VAL A 17 2.21 -8.75 -4.10
C VAL A 17 1.53 -10.12 -4.04
N LEU A 18 1.02 -10.62 -5.16
CA LEU A 18 0.40 -11.95 -5.21
C LEU A 18 1.39 -13.04 -4.77
N TYR A 19 2.64 -12.94 -5.20
CA TYR A 19 3.69 -13.85 -4.75
C TYR A 19 3.84 -13.84 -3.23
N ALA A 20 3.84 -12.63 -2.63
CA ALA A 20 3.92 -12.49 -1.18
C ALA A 20 2.70 -13.09 -0.48
N LEU A 21 1.50 -12.87 -1.03
CA LEU A 21 0.27 -13.36 -0.43
C LEU A 21 0.16 -14.87 -0.43
N GLU A 22 0.83 -15.56 -1.37
CA GLU A 22 0.88 -17.02 -1.40
C GLU A 22 1.52 -17.61 -0.13
N SER A 23 2.43 -16.87 0.49
CA SER A 23 3.10 -17.30 1.72
C SER A 23 2.34 -16.94 2.99
N LEU A 24 1.24 -16.21 2.86
CA LEU A 24 0.42 -15.83 4.00
C LEU A 24 -0.64 -16.91 4.26
N SER A 25 -0.79 -17.32 5.51
CA SER A 25 -1.74 -18.37 5.88
C SER A 25 -3.20 -17.93 5.89
N LYS A 26 -3.44 -16.62 5.82
CA LYS A 26 -4.78 -16.05 5.87
C LYS A 26 -5.27 -15.67 4.48
N PRO A 27 -6.56 -15.82 4.18
CA PRO A 27 -7.08 -15.40 2.88
C PRO A 27 -7.10 -13.88 2.76
N VAL A 28 -6.63 -13.39 1.61
CA VAL A 28 -6.58 -11.96 1.30
C VAL A 28 -7.30 -11.72 -0.02
N ASN A 29 -8.24 -10.78 0.00
CA ASN A 29 -8.86 -10.26 -1.21
C ASN A 29 -8.10 -9.02 -1.65
N PHE A 30 -7.42 -9.12 -2.77
CA PHE A 30 -6.47 -8.11 -3.24
C PHE A 30 -7.02 -7.35 -4.44
N ARG A 31 -6.94 -6.01 -4.37
CA ARG A 31 -7.27 -5.12 -5.48
C ARG A 31 -6.06 -4.26 -5.81
N HIS A 32 -5.85 -4.02 -7.10
CA HIS A 32 -4.76 -3.17 -7.60
C HIS A 32 -5.33 -1.97 -8.33
N ALA A 33 -4.94 -0.76 -7.91
CA ALA A 33 -5.25 0.48 -8.59
C ALA A 33 -3.98 1.00 -9.25
N LYS A 34 -4.05 1.36 -10.52
CA LYS A 34 -2.90 1.80 -11.30
C LYS A 34 -2.60 3.29 -11.19
N ASP A 35 -3.56 4.07 -10.65
CA ASP A 35 -3.39 5.50 -10.45
C ASP A 35 -4.27 5.99 -9.29
N GLY A 36 -4.08 7.26 -8.92
CA GLY A 36 -4.80 7.82 -7.78
C GLY A 36 -6.29 7.94 -7.99
N ALA A 37 -6.73 8.27 -9.21
CA ALA A 37 -8.15 8.40 -9.51
C ALA A 37 -8.87 7.05 -9.37
N GLU A 38 -8.28 5.98 -9.89
CA GLU A 38 -8.81 4.64 -9.73
C GLU A 38 -8.85 4.22 -8.27
N ALA A 39 -7.79 4.53 -7.51
CA ALA A 39 -7.75 4.22 -6.08
C ALA A 39 -8.91 4.90 -5.33
N LEU A 40 -9.14 6.18 -5.57
CA LEU A 40 -10.22 6.91 -4.90
C LEU A 40 -11.60 6.38 -5.29
N GLN A 41 -11.77 5.99 -6.55
CA GLN A 41 -13.01 5.36 -6.99
C GLN A 41 -13.26 4.03 -6.27
N ILE A 42 -12.25 3.19 -6.19
CA ILE A 42 -12.34 1.90 -5.49
C ILE A 42 -12.67 2.12 -4.02
N LEU A 43 -12.01 3.09 -3.38
CA LEU A 43 -12.24 3.41 -1.96
C LEU A 43 -13.64 3.95 -1.69
N SER A 44 -14.28 4.57 -2.69
CA SER A 44 -15.67 5.03 -2.55
C SER A 44 -16.68 3.88 -2.57
N GLU A 45 -16.30 2.74 -3.12
CA GLU A 45 -17.18 1.59 -3.30
C GLU A 45 -17.00 0.51 -2.24
N LYS A 46 -15.81 0.44 -1.61
CA LYS A 46 -15.45 -0.67 -0.73
C LYS A 46 -14.52 -0.22 0.38
N LYS A 47 -14.65 -0.84 1.55
CA LYS A 47 -13.74 -0.62 2.67
C LYS A 47 -12.59 -1.61 2.61
N PHE A 48 -11.40 -1.14 2.97
CA PHE A 48 -10.19 -1.95 3.01
C PHE A 48 -9.61 -1.99 4.43
N ASP A 49 -8.83 -3.02 4.70
CA ASP A 49 -8.13 -3.20 5.97
C ASP A 49 -6.73 -2.58 5.96
N LEU A 50 -6.14 -2.48 4.76
CA LEU A 50 -4.80 -1.93 4.56
C LEU A 50 -4.68 -1.39 3.15
N ILE A 51 -4.03 -0.23 3.03
CA ILE A 51 -3.68 0.36 1.73
C ILE A 51 -2.16 0.44 1.64
N ILE A 52 -1.59 -0.17 0.61
CA ILE A 52 -0.17 -0.03 0.27
C ILE A 52 -0.09 0.94 -0.90
N LEU A 53 0.59 2.06 -0.70
CA LEU A 53 0.54 3.21 -1.60
C LEU A 53 1.93 3.60 -2.09
N ASP A 54 2.12 3.67 -3.41
CA ASP A 54 3.30 4.28 -4.00
C ASP A 54 3.07 5.79 -4.14
N LEU A 55 4.11 6.58 -3.88
CA LEU A 55 4.03 8.04 -4.02
C LEU A 55 4.12 8.48 -5.48
N ASN A 56 4.81 7.73 -6.34
CA ASN A 56 5.04 8.09 -7.73
C ASN A 56 3.91 7.57 -8.61
N LEU A 57 2.82 8.33 -8.70
CA LEU A 57 1.66 7.98 -9.50
C LEU A 57 1.44 9.00 -10.60
N PRO A 58 0.92 8.59 -11.77
CA PRO A 58 0.52 9.54 -12.81
C PRO A 58 -0.75 10.29 -12.38
N GLY A 59 -0.86 11.55 -12.80
CA GLY A 59 -2.01 12.39 -12.45
C GLY A 59 -1.97 12.82 -10.99
N LEU A 60 -2.88 12.31 -10.18
CA LEU A 60 -2.87 12.57 -8.74
C LEU A 60 -1.66 11.91 -8.10
N SER A 61 -0.88 12.68 -7.35
CA SER A 61 0.28 12.15 -6.65
C SER A 61 -0.15 11.24 -5.49
N GLY A 62 0.77 10.39 -5.03
CA GLY A 62 0.53 9.57 -3.85
C GLY A 62 0.20 10.41 -2.61
N TYR A 63 0.75 11.61 -2.49
CA TYR A 63 0.40 12.51 -1.39
C TYR A 63 -1.06 12.97 -1.47
N ASP A 64 -1.56 13.27 -2.68
CA ASP A 64 -2.96 13.65 -2.87
C ASP A 64 -3.89 12.49 -2.49
N VAL A 65 -3.55 11.27 -2.89
CA VAL A 65 -4.32 10.08 -2.53
C VAL A 65 -4.32 9.90 -1.02
N LEU A 66 -3.16 10.03 -0.38
CA LEU A 66 -3.02 9.89 1.06
C LEU A 66 -3.92 10.88 1.82
N GLN A 67 -3.97 12.13 1.36
CA GLN A 67 -4.82 13.14 1.99
C GLN A 67 -6.31 12.86 1.83
N GLN A 68 -6.71 12.26 0.72
CA GLN A 68 -8.12 12.03 0.40
C GLN A 68 -8.67 10.70 0.91
N CYS A 69 -7.82 9.73 1.24
CA CYS A 69 -8.27 8.39 1.63
C CYS A 69 -8.57 8.22 3.12
N ASP A 70 -8.54 9.26 3.91
CA ASP A 70 -8.77 9.24 5.37
C ASP A 70 -7.90 8.19 6.09
N PRO A 71 -6.60 8.47 6.22
CA PRO A 71 -5.65 7.52 6.83
C PRO A 71 -5.89 7.29 8.32
N THR A 72 -6.78 8.06 8.95
CA THR A 72 -7.16 7.83 10.35
C THR A 72 -8.09 6.62 10.51
N ARG A 73 -8.80 6.26 9.45
CA ARG A 73 -9.76 5.14 9.48
C ARG A 73 -9.17 3.85 8.94
N VAL A 74 -8.32 3.94 7.90
CA VAL A 74 -7.69 2.78 7.29
C VAL A 74 -6.19 3.00 7.32
N PRO A 75 -5.38 2.06 7.82
CA PRO A 75 -3.93 2.23 7.80
C PRO A 75 -3.42 2.28 6.36
N VAL A 76 -2.58 3.28 6.10
CA VAL A 76 -1.90 3.45 4.81
C VAL A 76 -0.41 3.32 5.05
N VAL A 77 0.21 2.39 4.36
CA VAL A 77 1.67 2.23 4.35
C VAL A 77 2.19 2.69 3.01
N VAL A 78 3.10 3.64 3.02
CA VAL A 78 3.77 4.09 1.79
C VAL A 78 4.91 3.11 1.47
N PHE A 79 4.89 2.59 0.26
CA PHE A 79 5.85 1.60 -0.21
C PHE A 79 6.44 2.09 -1.53
N SER A 80 7.66 2.57 -1.51
CA SER A 80 8.24 3.35 -2.60
C SER A 80 9.70 3.01 -2.85
N LEU A 81 10.16 3.24 -4.08
CA LEU A 81 11.58 3.14 -4.40
C LEU A 81 12.39 4.30 -3.84
N SER A 82 11.74 5.41 -3.48
CA SER A 82 12.41 6.57 -2.92
C SER A 82 13.03 6.27 -1.57
N SER A 83 14.26 6.75 -1.36
CA SER A 83 14.92 6.74 -0.06
C SER A 83 15.05 8.15 0.52
N ASN A 84 14.32 9.11 -0.03
CA ASN A 84 14.40 10.50 0.39
C ASN A 84 13.72 10.70 1.74
N VAL A 85 14.49 11.22 2.70
CA VAL A 85 14.00 11.46 4.07
C VAL A 85 12.85 12.48 4.09
N ALA A 86 12.88 13.47 3.20
CA ALA A 86 11.82 14.48 3.11
C ALA A 86 10.49 13.84 2.67
N ASP A 87 10.53 12.87 1.76
CA ASP A 87 9.34 12.14 1.34
C ASP A 87 8.76 11.33 2.49
N ALA A 88 9.62 10.65 3.24
CA ALA A 88 9.19 9.87 4.40
C ALA A 88 8.53 10.76 5.45
N LYS A 89 9.16 11.90 5.75
CA LYS A 89 8.63 12.84 6.74
C LYS A 89 7.27 13.38 6.32
N ARG A 90 7.14 13.80 5.06
CA ARG A 90 5.89 14.34 4.53
C ARG A 90 4.77 13.29 4.56
N ALA A 91 5.06 12.06 4.16
CA ALA A 91 4.07 11.00 4.17
C ALA A 91 3.56 10.73 5.59
N LEU A 92 4.46 10.66 6.56
CA LEU A 92 4.07 10.43 7.96
C LEU A 92 3.28 11.61 8.53
N GLU A 93 3.64 12.84 8.18
CA GLU A 93 2.89 14.02 8.59
C GLU A 93 1.46 14.04 8.03
N LEU A 94 1.27 13.47 6.84
CA LEU A 94 -0.05 13.36 6.20
C LEU A 94 -0.86 12.16 6.68
N GLY A 95 -0.31 11.37 7.58
CA GLY A 95 -1.05 10.29 8.24
C GLY A 95 -0.66 8.88 7.86
N ALA A 96 0.34 8.68 6.99
CA ALA A 96 0.82 7.33 6.72
C ALA A 96 1.35 6.68 7.99
N ARG A 97 1.08 5.40 8.17
CA ARG A 97 1.54 4.65 9.34
C ARG A 97 3.03 4.35 9.27
N GLU A 98 3.51 4.06 8.07
CA GLU A 98 4.92 3.78 7.82
C GLU A 98 5.29 4.26 6.43
N PHE A 99 6.58 4.54 6.24
CA PHE A 99 7.19 4.74 4.94
C PHE A 99 8.25 3.67 4.78
N ILE A 100 8.07 2.77 3.83
CA ILE A 100 8.97 1.65 3.62
C ILE A 100 9.53 1.72 2.21
N ARG A 101 10.88 1.65 2.10
CA ARG A 101 11.53 1.55 0.81
C ARG A 101 11.36 0.14 0.25
N LYS A 102 11.01 0.02 -1.03
CA LYS A 102 10.88 -1.28 -1.70
C LYS A 102 12.21 -2.01 -1.70
N PRO A 103 12.27 -3.24 -1.14
CA PRO A 103 13.51 -4.02 -1.14
C PRO A 103 13.86 -4.49 -2.55
N PRO A 104 15.16 -4.69 -2.86
CA PRO A 104 15.59 -5.09 -4.21
C PRO A 104 15.41 -6.57 -4.51
N SER A 105 15.36 -7.44 -3.48
CA SER A 105 15.24 -8.89 -3.71
C SER A 105 13.80 -9.34 -3.57
N LEU A 106 13.45 -10.39 -4.32
CA LEU A 106 12.11 -10.98 -4.28
C LEU A 106 11.74 -11.48 -2.89
N ASN A 107 12.67 -12.14 -2.20
CA ASN A 107 12.42 -12.67 -0.85
C ASN A 107 12.21 -11.55 0.17
N SER A 108 13.02 -10.50 0.11
CA SER A 108 12.87 -9.35 1.00
C SER A 108 11.56 -8.60 0.73
N TYR A 109 11.16 -8.50 -0.53
CA TYR A 109 9.87 -7.92 -0.91
C TYR A 109 8.72 -8.71 -0.29
N ARG A 110 8.72 -10.03 -0.47
CA ARG A 110 7.73 -10.92 0.12
C ARG A 110 7.63 -10.73 1.63
N ASP A 111 8.76 -10.79 2.31
CA ASP A 111 8.79 -10.70 3.76
C ASP A 111 8.30 -9.34 4.26
N THR A 112 8.62 -8.28 3.53
CA THR A 112 8.18 -6.92 3.85
C THR A 112 6.66 -6.78 3.73
N VAL A 113 6.07 -7.29 2.64
CA VAL A 113 4.61 -7.24 2.46
C VAL A 113 3.89 -8.04 3.54
N ILE A 114 4.38 -9.23 3.86
CA ILE A 114 3.81 -10.05 4.92
C ILE A 114 3.85 -9.30 6.26
N LYS A 115 4.98 -8.68 6.57
CA LYS A 115 5.14 -7.91 7.81
C LYS A 115 4.19 -6.73 7.88
N MET A 116 3.98 -6.01 6.78
CA MET A 116 3.00 -4.91 6.72
C MET A 116 1.61 -5.40 7.12
N ILE A 117 1.19 -6.51 6.53
CA ILE A 117 -0.14 -7.08 6.79
C ILE A 117 -0.24 -7.52 8.25
N GLU A 118 0.76 -8.22 8.75
CA GLU A 118 0.76 -8.70 10.14
C GLU A 118 0.79 -7.56 11.16
N THR A 119 1.45 -6.46 10.82
CA THR A 119 1.56 -5.31 11.71
C THR A 119 0.26 -4.49 11.77
N TRP A 120 -0.37 -4.26 10.63
CA TRP A 120 -1.46 -3.27 10.53
C TRP A 120 -2.84 -3.88 10.40
N VAL A 121 -2.95 -5.15 10.05
CA VAL A 121 -4.26 -5.83 9.98
C VAL A 121 -4.42 -6.68 11.24
N PRO A 122 -5.40 -6.34 12.09
CA PRO A 122 -5.61 -7.11 13.33
C PRO A 122 -5.97 -8.56 13.01
N THR A 123 -5.34 -9.47 13.73
CA THR A 123 -5.71 -10.88 13.70
C THR A 123 -6.74 -11.11 14.79
N VAL A 124 -7.90 -11.47 14.39
CA VAL A 124 -8.95 -11.87 15.34
C VAL A 124 -8.99 -13.37 15.42
#